data_ef40b7b654ef0e1ab700be9019af85c7
#
_entry.id   ef40b7b654ef0e1ab700be9019af85c7
#
_cell.length_a   1.000
_cell.length_b   1.000
_cell.length_c   1.000
_cell.angle_alpha   90.00
_cell.angle_beta   90.00
_cell.angle_gamma   90.00
#
_symmetry.space_group_name_H-M   'P 1'
#
loop_
_entity.id
_entity.type
_entity.pdbx_description
1 polymer ?
#
loop_
_entity_poly.entity_id
_entity_poly.type
_entity_poly.pdbx_seq_one_letter_code
_entity_poly.pdbx_strand_id
1 'polypeptide(L)'
;MKDMDKYWKSVGSLFDSKDNRKVIWIGYAVGLVLVTASIFTLCLRLLRHEEFTFGRMSSLILVLMLGLSLVCFLFYRKKISIKIKFYLLCLIFACGGINMFLHPRVSRRISSETYCQVVGIVGCLFFGGGGLWVLYNDYKWQRGRRDEEG
;
A
#
# COMPACT_ATOMS: atom_id res chain seq x y z
N MET A 1 -12.56 -24.55 -6.73
CA MET A 1 -12.41 -23.92 -5.39
C MET A 1 -11.08 -24.21 -4.66
N LYS A 2 -10.22 -25.10 -5.17
CA LYS A 2 -8.86 -25.37 -4.61
C LYS A 2 -7.84 -24.24 -4.83
N ASP A 3 -8.22 -23.14 -5.51
CA ASP A 3 -7.26 -22.16 -6.02
C ASP A 3 -6.85 -21.05 -5.04
N MET A 4 -7.68 -20.73 -4.03
CA MET A 4 -7.35 -19.63 -3.10
C MET A 4 -6.19 -19.97 -2.14
N ASP A 5 -6.09 -21.21 -1.67
CA ASP A 5 -4.93 -21.64 -0.86
C ASP A 5 -3.65 -21.65 -1.70
N LYS A 6 -3.75 -22.07 -2.96
CA LYS A 6 -2.64 -22.03 -3.92
C LYS A 6 -2.23 -20.59 -4.22
N TYR A 7 -3.22 -19.69 -4.39
CA TYR A 7 -2.96 -18.26 -4.56
C TYR A 7 -2.20 -17.68 -3.36
N TRP A 8 -2.68 -17.89 -2.13
CA TRP A 8 -2.01 -17.37 -0.94
C TRP A 8 -0.66 -18.03 -0.68
N LYS A 9 -0.48 -19.31 -1.02
CA LYS A 9 0.83 -19.97 -1.00
C LYS A 9 1.79 -19.35 -2.01
N SER A 10 1.31 -19.06 -3.23
CA SER A 10 2.12 -18.41 -4.27
C SER A 10 2.51 -16.98 -3.87
N VAL A 11 1.56 -16.19 -3.37
CA VAL A 11 1.85 -14.84 -2.84
C VAL A 11 2.82 -14.95 -1.66
N GLY A 12 2.64 -15.96 -0.76
CA GLY A 12 3.53 -16.23 0.36
C GLY A 12 4.95 -16.56 -0.06
N SER A 13 5.11 -17.38 -1.08
CA SER A 13 6.44 -17.77 -1.59
C SER A 13 7.24 -16.60 -2.15
N LEU A 14 6.57 -15.60 -2.73
CA LEU A 14 7.21 -14.36 -3.19
C LEU A 14 7.85 -13.57 -2.04
N PHE A 15 7.22 -13.61 -0.84
CA PHE A 15 7.73 -12.91 0.33
C PHE A 15 8.66 -13.78 1.21
N ASP A 16 8.62 -15.11 1.06
CA ASP A 16 9.30 -16.05 1.98
C ASP A 16 10.51 -16.78 1.34
N SER A 17 10.77 -16.57 0.07
CA SER A 17 11.91 -17.18 -0.64
C SER A 17 13.23 -16.76 0.01
N LYS A 18 14.09 -17.77 0.30
CA LYS A 18 15.44 -17.54 0.85
C LYS A 18 16.33 -16.69 -0.08
N ASP A 19 16.06 -16.74 -1.39
CA ASP A 19 16.79 -15.97 -2.38
C ASP A 19 16.45 -14.47 -2.36
N ASN A 20 15.36 -14.09 -1.74
CA ASN A 20 14.88 -12.70 -1.69
C ASN A 20 15.46 -11.86 -0.54
N ARG A 21 16.52 -12.31 0.15
CA ARG A 21 17.14 -11.50 1.23
C ARG A 21 17.51 -10.10 0.74
N LYS A 22 18.08 -9.98 -0.45
CA LYS A 22 18.45 -8.68 -1.05
C LYS A 22 17.23 -7.80 -1.27
N VAL A 23 16.14 -8.36 -1.80
CA VAL A 23 14.87 -7.63 -2.02
C VAL A 23 14.26 -7.15 -0.71
N ILE A 24 14.35 -7.97 0.34
CA ILE A 24 13.88 -7.63 1.69
C ILE A 24 14.69 -6.45 2.26
N TRP A 25 16.02 -6.49 2.15
CA TRP A 25 16.87 -5.41 2.61
C TRP A 25 16.63 -4.11 1.84
N ILE A 26 16.45 -4.20 0.52
CA ILE A 26 16.09 -3.04 -0.32
C ILE A 26 14.73 -2.47 0.13
N GLY A 27 13.72 -3.32 0.33
CA GLY A 27 12.41 -2.88 0.82
C GLY A 27 12.48 -2.19 2.19
N TYR A 28 13.34 -2.71 3.10
CA TYR A 28 13.58 -2.10 4.41
C TYR A 28 14.25 -0.73 4.29
N ALA A 29 15.30 -0.64 3.46
CA ALA A 29 15.99 0.61 3.20
C ALA A 29 15.06 1.67 2.59
N VAL A 30 14.26 1.27 1.59
CA VAL A 30 13.24 2.14 0.98
C VAL A 30 12.20 2.58 2.01
N GLY A 31 11.70 1.67 2.85
CA GLY A 31 10.76 1.99 3.91
C GLY A 31 11.32 3.01 4.91
N LEU A 32 12.56 2.83 5.36
CA LEU A 32 13.24 3.78 6.24
C LEU A 32 13.44 5.14 5.57
N VAL A 33 13.86 5.17 4.32
CA VAL A 33 14.03 6.43 3.56
C VAL A 33 12.70 7.17 3.44
N LEU A 34 11.60 6.47 3.15
CA LEU A 34 10.27 7.08 3.07
C LEU A 34 9.82 7.67 4.42
N VAL A 35 10.04 6.95 5.52
CA VAL A 35 9.71 7.43 6.88
C VAL A 35 10.55 8.65 7.24
N THR A 36 11.86 8.57 7.09
CA THR A 36 12.77 9.68 7.44
C THR A 36 12.51 10.92 6.58
N ALA A 37 12.31 10.75 5.26
CA ALA A 37 12.00 11.86 4.36
C ALA A 37 10.65 12.51 4.70
N SER A 38 9.64 11.72 5.08
CA SER A 38 8.31 12.24 5.48
C SER A 38 8.40 13.03 6.78
N ILE A 39 9.10 12.51 7.78
CA ILE A 39 9.31 13.19 9.08
C ILE A 39 10.11 14.47 8.87
N PHE A 40 11.21 14.40 8.11
CA PHE A 40 12.04 15.56 7.81
C PHE A 40 11.26 16.67 7.09
N THR A 41 10.46 16.30 6.09
CA THR A 41 9.59 17.25 5.37
C THR A 41 8.55 17.88 6.31
N LEU A 42 7.98 17.11 7.22
CA LEU A 42 7.04 17.60 8.21
C LEU A 42 7.71 18.61 9.16
N CYS A 43 8.88 18.25 9.69
CA CYS A 43 9.66 19.13 10.58
C CYS A 43 10.06 20.45 9.90
N LEU A 44 10.55 20.39 8.64
CA LEU A 44 10.91 21.60 7.89
C LEU A 44 9.72 22.53 7.68
N ARG A 45 8.55 22.00 7.41
CA ARG A 45 7.33 22.80 7.22
C ARG A 45 6.85 23.44 8.52
N LEU A 46 6.89 22.67 9.62
CA LEU A 46 6.57 23.23 10.95
C LEU A 46 7.51 24.39 11.31
N LEU A 47 8.81 24.24 11.04
CA LEU A 47 9.81 25.29 11.30
C LEU A 47 9.62 26.54 10.42
N ARG A 48 9.09 26.36 9.20
CA ARG A 48 8.83 27.47 8.25
C ARG A 48 7.46 28.11 8.44
N HIS A 49 6.66 27.65 9.39
CA HIS A 49 5.27 28.10 9.59
C HIS A 49 4.44 28.09 8.29
N GLU A 50 4.74 27.14 7.36
CA GLU A 50 4.00 27.03 6.11
C GLU A 50 2.56 26.55 6.38
N GLU A 51 1.58 27.19 5.73
CA GLU A 51 0.19 26.75 5.81
C GLU A 51 0.03 25.32 5.28
N PHE A 52 -0.65 24.49 6.06
CA PHE A 52 -0.91 23.10 5.70
C PHE A 52 -2.14 22.99 4.80
N THR A 53 -1.91 22.89 3.50
CA THR A 53 -2.99 22.51 2.58
C THR A 53 -3.36 21.03 2.78
N PHE A 54 -4.66 20.73 2.92
CA PHE A 54 -5.18 19.38 3.17
C PHE A 54 -4.56 18.30 2.24
N GLY A 55 -4.49 18.57 0.94
CA GLY A 55 -3.90 17.64 -0.03
C GLY A 55 -2.40 17.38 0.16
N ARG A 56 -1.65 18.32 0.74
CA ARG A 56 -0.23 18.13 1.04
C ARG A 56 -0.04 17.29 2.31
N MET A 57 -0.87 17.53 3.32
CA MET A 57 -0.86 16.74 4.56
C MET A 57 -1.26 15.30 4.30
N SER A 58 -2.35 15.07 3.59
CA SER A 58 -2.82 13.72 3.26
C SER A 58 -1.76 12.92 2.49
N SER A 59 -1.05 13.54 1.56
CA SER A 59 0.04 12.85 0.84
C SER A 59 1.21 12.48 1.74
N LEU A 60 1.62 13.36 2.67
CA LEU A 60 2.70 13.06 3.61
C LEU A 60 2.30 11.91 4.54
N ILE A 61 1.08 11.92 5.04
CA ILE A 61 0.54 10.84 5.88
C ILE A 61 0.54 9.52 5.10
N LEU A 62 0.10 9.50 3.83
CA LEU A 62 0.09 8.29 3.01
C LEU A 62 1.50 7.75 2.77
N VAL A 63 2.47 8.62 2.47
CA VAL A 63 3.87 8.20 2.29
C VAL A 63 4.46 7.66 3.61
N LEU A 64 4.14 8.30 4.74
CA LEU A 64 4.55 7.84 6.06
C LEU A 64 3.93 6.46 6.38
N MET A 65 2.64 6.29 6.14
CA MET A 65 1.94 5.01 6.34
C MET A 65 2.50 3.90 5.46
N LEU A 66 2.83 4.21 4.20
CA LEU A 66 3.49 3.26 3.29
C LEU A 66 4.87 2.86 3.83
N GLY A 67 5.68 3.81 4.23
CA GLY A 67 7.02 3.55 4.80
C GLY A 67 6.94 2.72 6.07
N LEU A 68 6.05 3.07 7.01
CA LEU A 68 5.84 2.33 8.26
C LEU A 68 5.33 0.91 7.98
N SER A 69 4.38 0.73 7.05
CA SER A 69 3.89 -0.62 6.71
C SER A 69 4.98 -1.48 6.10
N LEU A 70 5.85 -0.95 5.24
CA LEU A 70 6.99 -1.68 4.70
C LEU A 70 7.96 -2.11 5.82
N VAL A 71 8.32 -1.20 6.72
CA VAL A 71 9.20 -1.51 7.86
C VAL A 71 8.56 -2.56 8.77
N CYS A 72 7.28 -2.38 9.15
CA CYS A 72 6.57 -3.33 10.02
C CYS A 72 6.43 -4.71 9.38
N PHE A 73 6.13 -4.78 8.07
CA PHE A 73 5.98 -6.06 7.37
C PHE A 73 7.28 -6.86 7.32
N LEU A 74 8.41 -6.17 7.23
CA LEU A 74 9.72 -6.80 7.20
C LEU A 74 10.17 -7.20 8.60
N PHE A 75 9.92 -6.35 9.61
CA PHE A 75 10.28 -6.64 11.01
C PHE A 75 9.45 -7.79 11.60
N TYR A 76 8.13 -7.78 11.36
CA TYR A 76 7.19 -8.81 11.86
C TYR A 76 6.85 -9.85 10.79
N ARG A 77 7.81 -10.19 9.93
CA ARG A 77 7.64 -11.05 8.77
C ARG A 77 6.86 -12.34 9.06
N LYS A 78 7.16 -13.01 10.19
CA LYS A 78 6.53 -14.27 10.57
C LYS A 78 5.23 -14.10 11.39
N LYS A 79 5.01 -12.96 12.03
CA LYS A 79 3.88 -12.73 12.93
C LYS A 79 2.63 -12.18 12.24
N ILE A 80 2.80 -11.39 11.18
CA ILE A 80 1.68 -10.77 10.47
C ILE A 80 1.30 -11.65 9.29
N SER A 81 0.00 -12.02 9.23
CA SER A 81 -0.55 -12.78 8.11
C SER A 81 -0.32 -12.06 6.79
N ILE A 82 0.01 -12.83 5.74
CA ILE A 82 0.24 -12.30 4.39
C ILE A 82 -1.01 -11.61 3.84
N LYS A 83 -2.19 -12.07 4.21
CA LYS A 83 -3.48 -11.47 3.84
C LYS A 83 -3.58 -10.04 4.36
N ILE A 84 -3.25 -9.81 5.64
CA ILE A 84 -3.28 -8.48 6.26
C ILE A 84 -2.31 -7.54 5.55
N LYS A 85 -1.10 -8.00 5.24
CA LYS A 85 -0.10 -7.21 4.49
C LYS A 85 -0.64 -6.79 3.13
N PHE A 86 -1.23 -7.74 2.39
CA PHE A 86 -1.79 -7.49 1.08
C PHE A 86 -2.93 -6.47 1.12
N TYR A 87 -3.93 -6.66 2.00
CA TYR A 87 -5.06 -5.75 2.11
C TYR A 87 -4.65 -4.35 2.57
N LEU A 88 -3.70 -4.25 3.50
CA LEU A 88 -3.21 -2.95 3.95
C LEU A 88 -2.49 -2.20 2.83
N LEU A 89 -1.66 -2.88 2.02
CA LEU A 89 -1.03 -2.28 0.86
C LEU A 89 -2.06 -1.83 -0.18
N CYS A 90 -3.04 -2.68 -0.49
CA CYS A 90 -4.13 -2.32 -1.40
C CYS A 90 -4.87 -1.06 -0.90
N LEU A 91 -5.17 -0.98 0.39
CA LEU A 91 -5.83 0.18 1.00
C LEU A 91 -4.99 1.45 0.87
N ILE A 92 -3.69 1.39 1.21
CA ILE A 92 -2.79 2.55 1.11
C ILE A 92 -2.70 3.05 -0.33
N PHE A 93 -2.56 2.14 -1.31
CA PHE A 93 -2.48 2.53 -2.72
C PHE A 93 -3.81 3.05 -3.26
N ALA A 94 -4.95 2.48 -2.84
CA ALA A 94 -6.27 3.00 -3.20
C ALA A 94 -6.48 4.42 -2.63
N CYS A 95 -6.14 4.65 -1.36
CA CYS A 95 -6.19 5.99 -0.75
C CYS A 95 -5.22 6.96 -1.46
N GLY A 96 -4.05 6.50 -1.87
CA GLY A 96 -3.10 7.26 -2.69
C GLY A 96 -3.70 7.68 -4.03
N GLY A 97 -4.40 6.77 -4.70
CA GLY A 97 -5.12 7.04 -5.95
C GLY A 97 -6.21 8.10 -5.78
N ILE A 98 -7.03 7.97 -4.73
CA ILE A 98 -8.06 8.97 -4.39
C ILE A 98 -7.42 10.33 -4.11
N ASN A 99 -6.34 10.37 -3.35
CA ASN A 99 -5.65 11.62 -3.06
C ASN A 99 -5.05 12.28 -4.30
N MET A 100 -4.50 11.51 -5.24
CA MET A 100 -4.01 12.03 -6.53
C MET A 100 -5.16 12.56 -7.41
N PHE A 101 -6.32 11.94 -7.35
CA PHE A 101 -7.50 12.39 -8.07
C PHE A 101 -8.04 13.71 -7.52
N LEU A 102 -8.20 13.80 -6.20
CA LEU A 102 -8.77 14.98 -5.52
C LEU A 102 -7.79 16.17 -5.47
N HIS A 103 -6.49 15.89 -5.42
CA HIS A 103 -5.44 16.89 -5.28
C HIS A 103 -4.34 16.67 -6.33
N PRO A 104 -4.64 16.87 -7.62
CA PRO A 104 -3.66 16.67 -8.69
C PRO A 104 -2.47 17.61 -8.49
N ARG A 105 -1.27 17.04 -8.54
CA ARG A 105 -0.03 17.79 -8.37
C ARG A 105 0.67 17.93 -9.71
N VAL A 106 0.63 19.12 -10.25
CA VAL A 106 1.44 19.49 -11.42
C VAL A 106 2.88 19.74 -10.98
N SER A 107 3.81 19.09 -11.63
CA SER A 107 5.25 19.22 -11.41
C SER A 107 5.91 19.48 -12.77
N ARG A 108 7.18 19.93 -12.77
CA ARG A 108 7.93 20.13 -14.04
C ARG A 108 7.95 18.88 -14.95
N ARG A 109 7.80 17.67 -14.38
CA ARG A 109 7.76 16.41 -15.14
C ARG A 109 6.34 15.97 -15.51
N ILE A 110 5.34 16.42 -14.77
CA ILE A 110 3.93 16.07 -14.95
C ILE A 110 3.21 17.39 -15.17
N SER A 111 3.07 17.77 -16.43
CA SER A 111 2.51 19.07 -16.84
C SER A 111 0.97 19.09 -16.91
N SER A 112 0.31 17.93 -16.75
CA SER A 112 -1.15 17.82 -16.90
C SER A 112 -1.81 17.33 -15.63
N GLU A 113 -2.74 18.12 -15.10
CA GLU A 113 -3.64 17.73 -13.99
C GLU A 113 -4.46 16.50 -14.36
N THR A 114 -4.96 16.45 -15.59
CA THR A 114 -5.73 15.33 -16.13
C THR A 114 -4.95 14.02 -16.06
N TYR A 115 -3.65 14.04 -16.34
CA TYR A 115 -2.80 12.85 -16.22
C TYR A 115 -2.75 12.35 -14.78
N CYS A 116 -2.56 13.22 -13.79
CA CYS A 116 -2.58 12.85 -12.39
C CYS A 116 -3.92 12.26 -11.97
N GLN A 117 -5.03 12.86 -12.44
CA GLN A 117 -6.39 12.37 -12.15
C GLN A 117 -6.62 10.97 -12.74
N VAL A 118 -6.24 10.76 -14.01
CA VAL A 118 -6.37 9.45 -14.67
C VAL A 118 -5.54 8.39 -13.95
N VAL A 119 -4.29 8.68 -13.62
CA VAL A 119 -3.43 7.75 -12.86
C VAL A 119 -4.04 7.46 -11.48
N GLY A 120 -4.60 8.47 -10.81
CA GLY A 120 -5.30 8.31 -9.55
C GLY A 120 -6.50 7.38 -9.64
N ILE A 121 -7.36 7.56 -10.66
CA ILE A 121 -8.52 6.68 -10.93
C ILE A 121 -8.07 5.25 -11.20
N VAL A 122 -7.12 5.07 -12.11
CA VAL A 122 -6.59 3.74 -12.46
C VAL A 122 -6.00 3.05 -11.24
N GLY A 123 -5.21 3.76 -10.44
CA GLY A 123 -4.66 3.24 -9.19
C GLY A 123 -5.75 2.83 -8.19
N CYS A 124 -6.76 3.67 -8.01
CA CYS A 124 -7.89 3.38 -7.12
C CYS A 124 -8.69 2.16 -7.58
N LEU A 125 -9.00 2.05 -8.88
CA LEU A 125 -9.73 0.92 -9.43
C LEU A 125 -8.92 -0.38 -9.36
N PHE A 126 -7.62 -0.31 -9.65
CA PHE A 126 -6.77 -1.50 -9.63
C PHE A 126 -6.55 -2.02 -8.21
N PHE A 127 -6.11 -1.16 -7.30
CA PHE A 127 -5.82 -1.58 -5.92
C PHE A 127 -7.07 -1.67 -5.06
N GLY A 128 -8.00 -0.74 -5.19
CA GLY A 128 -9.27 -0.76 -4.45
C GLY A 128 -10.18 -1.87 -4.97
N GLY A 129 -10.49 -1.87 -6.25
CA GLY A 129 -11.35 -2.87 -6.89
C GLY A 129 -10.74 -4.26 -6.84
N GLY A 130 -9.47 -4.41 -7.19
CA GLY A 130 -8.73 -5.68 -7.11
C GLY A 130 -8.65 -6.21 -5.68
N GLY A 131 -8.36 -5.37 -4.71
CA GLY A 131 -8.33 -5.73 -3.29
C GLY A 131 -9.69 -6.21 -2.77
N LEU A 132 -10.77 -5.50 -3.12
CA LEU A 132 -12.14 -5.89 -2.77
C LEU A 132 -12.57 -7.21 -3.45
N TRP A 133 -12.19 -7.41 -4.70
CA TRP A 133 -12.47 -8.65 -5.42
C TRP A 133 -11.78 -9.85 -4.75
N VAL A 134 -10.50 -9.73 -4.37
CA VAL A 134 -9.77 -10.79 -3.64
C VAL A 134 -10.40 -11.03 -2.27
N LEU A 135 -10.78 -9.97 -1.55
CA LEU A 135 -11.45 -10.08 -0.25
C LEU A 135 -12.79 -10.82 -0.36
N TYR A 136 -13.61 -10.47 -1.36
CA TYR A 136 -14.88 -11.13 -1.61
C TYR A 136 -14.71 -12.63 -1.92
N ASN A 137 -13.75 -12.99 -2.76
CA ASN A 137 -13.47 -14.39 -3.08
C ASN A 137 -12.93 -15.17 -1.88
N ASP A 138 -12.05 -14.54 -1.06
CA ASP A 138 -11.54 -15.17 0.17
C ASP A 138 -12.68 -15.41 1.18
N TYR A 139 -13.57 -14.44 1.35
CA TYR A 139 -14.76 -14.58 2.20
C TYR A 139 -15.69 -15.69 1.73
N LYS A 140 -16.03 -15.72 0.42
CA LYS A 140 -16.87 -16.76 -0.17
C LYS A 140 -16.26 -18.15 0.01
N TRP A 141 -14.96 -18.27 -0.15
CA TRP A 141 -14.24 -19.53 0.03
C TRP A 141 -14.26 -20.00 1.50
N GLN A 142 -14.06 -19.07 2.45
CA GLN A 142 -14.13 -19.40 3.89
C GLN A 142 -15.55 -19.83 4.32
N ARG A 143 -16.58 -19.23 3.73
CA ARG A 143 -17.97 -19.59 4.01
C ARG A 143 -18.28 -21.00 3.49
N GLY A 144 -17.89 -21.32 2.25
CA GLY A 144 -18.11 -22.64 1.67
C GLY A 144 -17.41 -23.77 2.43
N ARG A 145 -16.23 -23.50 3.03
CA ARG A 145 -15.54 -24.48 3.88
C ARG A 145 -16.29 -24.77 5.18
N ARG A 146 -16.88 -23.74 5.79
CA ARG A 146 -17.68 -23.93 7.01
C ARG A 146 -18.93 -24.75 6.79
N ASP A 147 -19.55 -24.62 5.61
CA ASP A 147 -20.75 -25.33 5.24
C ASP A 147 -20.46 -26.83 4.90
N GLU A 148 -19.18 -27.18 4.60
CA GLU A 148 -18.73 -28.56 4.35
C GLU A 148 -18.28 -29.30 5.65
N GLU A 149 -17.95 -28.56 6.72
CA GLU A 149 -17.47 -29.11 7.99
C GLU A 149 -18.60 -29.26 9.05
N GLY A 150 -19.80 -28.74 8.81
CA GLY A 150 -20.98 -28.82 9.68
C GLY A 150 -22.03 -29.78 9.16
#